data_5e14980b1ed920d94865168652ad8d0b
#
_entry.id   5e14980b1ed920d94865168652ad8d0b
#
_cell.length_a   1.000
_cell.length_b   1.000
_cell.length_c   1.000
_cell.angle_alpha   90.00
_cell.angle_beta   90.00
_cell.angle_gamma   90.00
#
_symmetry.space_group_name_H-M   'P 1'
#
loop_
_entity.id
_entity.type
_entity.pdbx_description
1 polymer ?
#
loop_
_entity_poly.entity_id
_entity_poly.type
_entity_poly.pdbx_seq_one_letter_code
_entity_poly.pdbx_strand_id
1 'polypeptide(L)'
;MDEMWKSDLEAWLAPFVNALRHKVRARMCPAYISGLIGAGDRKSVQPMAARDGEVGYDQLHHFIASGAWDAAPLEKVLLAEADRMVGGDDAWLIVDDTALPKKGEHSVGVAPQYASALGKTANCQSLVSLTLASREVPVMVGLRLFLPEEWTSDPERMARARVPEERQAARTKLEIAIEEIDRVIASGARFGCVLADSGYGSSASFRQALSERGLKWAVGLSKRQNVYPAGVGLIFPVAKVGKRRKYSIPDEPPISAEAALGDETWRRINWRRGTKGRLTCLFAARRVRVADGHKHRMADGRVQCMPGDEVWLVGERRSTGEQKYYVSNLPADASLRTLAAAIKSRWVCEQAHQQTKEELGLDHFEGRSWIGLHRHALMTMIAYAFLQSRRLKAAGRKKKNRRSAAATQSTGHQTGHP
;
A
#
# COMPACT_ATOMS: atom_id res chain seq x y z
N MET A 1 -11.84 21.86 -19.76
CA MET A 1 -10.69 22.10 -18.87
C MET A 1 -10.17 23.50 -19.10
N ASP A 2 -9.89 24.27 -18.06
CA ASP A 2 -9.27 25.59 -18.11
C ASP A 2 -7.88 25.50 -18.76
N GLU A 3 -7.42 26.52 -19.52
CA GLU A 3 -6.12 26.52 -20.22
C GLU A 3 -4.92 26.31 -19.28
N MET A 4 -5.00 26.90 -18.08
CA MET A 4 -3.98 26.72 -17.04
C MET A 4 -3.88 25.25 -16.58
N TRP A 5 -5.01 24.55 -16.56
CA TRP A 5 -5.06 23.14 -16.17
C TRP A 5 -4.44 22.23 -17.25
N LYS A 6 -4.65 22.54 -18.53
CA LYS A 6 -4.03 21.84 -19.66
C LYS A 6 -2.52 22.00 -19.64
N SER A 7 -2.04 23.22 -19.49
CA SER A 7 -0.60 23.53 -19.39
C SER A 7 0.08 22.84 -18.19
N ASP A 8 -0.58 22.80 -17.01
CA ASP A 8 -0.07 22.09 -15.83
C ASP A 8 0.01 20.58 -16.10
N LEU A 9 -0.96 19.99 -16.81
CA LEU A 9 -0.97 18.58 -17.16
C LEU A 9 0.10 18.24 -18.18
N GLU A 10 0.27 19.05 -19.22
CA GLU A 10 1.32 18.90 -20.23
C GLU A 10 2.70 18.92 -19.61
N ALA A 11 2.95 19.91 -18.75
CA ALA A 11 4.22 20.03 -18.02
C ALA A 11 4.47 18.81 -17.12
N TRP A 12 3.42 18.28 -16.45
CA TRP A 12 3.51 17.06 -15.64
C TRP A 12 3.83 15.84 -16.48
N LEU A 13 3.22 15.72 -17.66
CA LEU A 13 3.37 14.55 -18.52
C LEU A 13 4.64 14.55 -19.35
N ALA A 14 5.33 15.66 -19.48
CA ALA A 14 6.53 15.78 -20.31
C ALA A 14 7.59 14.68 -20.02
N PRO A 15 7.98 14.35 -18.77
CA PRO A 15 8.93 13.28 -18.50
C PRO A 15 8.43 11.89 -18.96
N PHE A 16 7.14 11.61 -18.80
CA PHE A 16 6.53 10.35 -19.22
C PHE A 16 6.48 10.23 -20.75
N VAL A 17 6.08 11.30 -21.43
CA VAL A 17 6.04 11.39 -22.90
C VAL A 17 7.44 11.18 -23.47
N ASN A 18 8.45 11.80 -22.90
CA ASN A 18 9.85 11.64 -23.32
C ASN A 18 10.34 10.19 -23.13
N ALA A 19 9.91 9.51 -22.07
CA ALA A 19 10.25 8.11 -21.80
C ALA A 19 9.67 7.13 -22.82
N LEU A 20 8.56 7.47 -23.50
CA LEU A 20 7.93 6.64 -24.54
C LEU A 20 8.71 6.60 -25.86
N ARG A 21 9.57 7.57 -26.15
CA ARG A 21 10.49 7.63 -27.32
C ARG A 21 9.83 7.33 -28.69
N HIS A 22 8.54 7.66 -28.85
CA HIS A 22 7.80 7.39 -30.10
C HIS A 22 6.67 8.38 -30.30
N LYS A 23 6.60 9.04 -31.47
CA LYS A 23 5.67 10.15 -31.76
C LYS A 23 4.18 9.78 -31.51
N VAL A 24 3.74 8.62 -31.96
CA VAL A 24 2.33 8.19 -31.75
C VAL A 24 2.04 7.95 -30.28
N ARG A 25 2.94 7.26 -29.56
CA ARG A 25 2.76 7.00 -28.13
C ARG A 25 2.80 8.29 -27.31
N ALA A 26 3.66 9.24 -27.70
CA ALA A 26 3.75 10.57 -27.11
C ALA A 26 2.42 11.35 -27.21
N ARG A 27 1.63 11.11 -28.28
CA ARG A 27 0.28 11.69 -28.44
C ARG A 27 -0.77 10.91 -27.65
N MET A 28 -0.70 9.56 -27.65
CA MET A 28 -1.74 8.72 -27.03
C MET A 28 -1.71 8.79 -25.49
N CYS A 29 -0.54 8.89 -24.87
CA CYS A 29 -0.40 8.92 -23.42
C CYS A 29 -1.13 10.13 -22.78
N PRO A 30 -0.91 11.37 -23.19
CA PRO A 30 -1.67 12.52 -22.70
C PRO A 30 -3.18 12.41 -22.97
N ALA A 31 -3.58 11.96 -24.16
CA ALA A 31 -4.99 11.77 -24.51
C ALA A 31 -5.67 10.77 -23.58
N TYR A 32 -5.02 9.63 -23.31
CA TYR A 32 -5.55 8.63 -22.38
C TYR A 32 -5.69 9.18 -20.96
N ILE A 33 -4.65 9.84 -20.44
CA ILE A 33 -4.66 10.43 -19.09
C ILE A 33 -5.69 11.55 -18.98
N SER A 34 -5.81 12.41 -19.97
CA SER A 34 -6.85 13.43 -20.05
C SER A 34 -8.26 12.81 -20.04
N GLY A 35 -8.43 11.69 -20.72
CA GLY A 35 -9.68 10.93 -20.71
C GLY A 35 -10.04 10.35 -19.35
N LEU A 36 -9.04 9.90 -18.56
CA LEU A 36 -9.22 9.42 -17.19
C LEU A 36 -9.63 10.57 -16.24
N ILE A 37 -8.98 11.72 -16.35
CA ILE A 37 -9.20 12.86 -15.46
C ILE A 37 -10.45 13.66 -15.86
N GLY A 38 -10.75 13.70 -17.15
CA GLY A 38 -11.84 14.50 -17.72
C GLY A 38 -13.23 14.16 -17.14
N ALA A 39 -14.23 14.98 -17.46
CA ALA A 39 -15.61 14.74 -17.07
C ALA A 39 -16.16 13.42 -17.64
N GLY A 40 -17.23 12.88 -17.03
CA GLY A 40 -17.93 11.66 -17.42
C GLY A 40 -17.64 10.46 -16.52
N ASP A 41 -18.69 9.72 -16.21
CA ASP A 41 -18.68 8.64 -15.22
C ASP A 41 -17.98 7.37 -15.74
N ARG A 42 -18.02 7.12 -17.05
CA ARG A 42 -17.37 5.97 -17.67
C ARG A 42 -16.00 6.33 -18.23
N LYS A 43 -14.96 5.62 -17.75
CA LYS A 43 -13.55 5.81 -18.13
C LYS A 43 -12.98 4.64 -18.95
N SER A 44 -13.82 3.84 -19.61
CA SER A 44 -13.35 2.87 -20.59
C SER A 44 -13.00 3.55 -21.92
N VAL A 45 -12.22 2.85 -22.76
CA VAL A 45 -11.59 3.45 -23.97
C VAL A 45 -12.60 4.13 -24.90
N GLN A 46 -13.74 3.48 -25.16
CA GLN A 46 -14.75 4.01 -26.09
C GLN A 46 -15.36 5.34 -25.64
N PRO A 47 -15.88 5.50 -24.41
CA PRO A 47 -16.37 6.80 -23.95
C PRO A 47 -15.26 7.87 -23.86
N MET A 48 -14.02 7.50 -23.57
CA MET A 48 -12.89 8.45 -23.54
C MET A 48 -12.60 8.98 -24.96
N ALA A 49 -12.49 8.09 -25.96
CA ALA A 49 -12.27 8.48 -27.35
C ALA A 49 -13.42 9.35 -27.90
N ALA A 50 -14.67 9.01 -27.57
CA ALA A 50 -15.83 9.79 -27.99
C ALA A 50 -15.83 11.23 -27.43
N ARG A 51 -15.26 11.45 -26.25
CA ARG A 51 -15.16 12.78 -25.62
C ARG A 51 -13.96 13.60 -26.10
N ASP A 52 -12.89 12.93 -26.51
CA ASP A 52 -11.67 13.62 -26.97
C ASP A 52 -11.88 14.28 -28.34
N GLY A 53 -12.52 13.58 -29.27
CA GLY A 53 -12.81 14.08 -30.62
C GLY A 53 -11.61 14.12 -31.57
N GLU A 54 -10.39 14.15 -31.05
CA GLU A 54 -9.14 14.20 -31.82
C GLU A 54 -8.47 12.83 -31.98
N VAL A 55 -8.70 11.92 -31.03
CA VAL A 55 -8.11 10.59 -30.98
C VAL A 55 -9.19 9.51 -31.07
N GLY A 56 -9.11 8.67 -32.11
CA GLY A 56 -10.08 7.60 -32.33
C GLY A 56 -9.93 6.44 -31.33
N TYR A 57 -11.03 5.67 -31.19
CA TYR A 57 -11.11 4.47 -30.37
C TYR A 57 -9.96 3.49 -30.65
N ASP A 58 -9.72 3.15 -31.93
CA ASP A 58 -8.70 2.16 -32.31
C ASP A 58 -7.29 2.58 -31.91
N GLN A 59 -7.00 3.88 -31.94
CA GLN A 59 -5.69 4.43 -31.58
C GLN A 59 -5.47 4.29 -30.06
N LEU A 60 -6.44 4.68 -29.23
CA LEU A 60 -6.36 4.54 -27.79
C LEU A 60 -6.37 3.07 -27.35
N HIS A 61 -7.21 2.24 -27.98
CA HIS A 61 -7.27 0.82 -27.72
C HIS A 61 -5.95 0.15 -28.07
N HIS A 62 -5.38 0.44 -29.25
CA HIS A 62 -4.07 -0.09 -29.65
C HIS A 62 -2.98 0.33 -28.66
N PHE A 63 -2.96 1.57 -28.22
CA PHE A 63 -1.98 2.06 -27.25
C PHE A 63 -1.99 1.25 -25.95
N ILE A 64 -3.17 0.96 -25.40
CA ILE A 64 -3.31 0.22 -24.13
C ILE A 64 -3.18 -1.28 -24.32
N ALA A 65 -3.88 -1.89 -25.28
CA ALA A 65 -4.08 -3.34 -25.35
C ALA A 65 -3.04 -4.08 -26.20
N SER A 66 -2.53 -3.45 -27.27
CA SER A 66 -1.77 -4.18 -28.31
C SER A 66 -0.44 -3.53 -28.69
N GLY A 67 -0.25 -2.24 -28.46
CA GLY A 67 0.96 -1.53 -28.87
C GLY A 67 2.22 -2.16 -28.26
N ALA A 68 3.27 -2.28 -29.05
CA ALA A 68 4.55 -2.85 -28.60
C ALA A 68 5.38 -1.78 -27.87
N TRP A 69 5.11 -1.55 -26.58
CA TRP A 69 5.87 -0.64 -25.73
C TRP A 69 6.02 -1.17 -24.30
N ASP A 70 7.16 -0.87 -23.69
CA ASP A 70 7.49 -1.25 -22.34
C ASP A 70 6.97 -0.21 -21.34
N ALA A 71 6.33 -0.66 -20.26
CA ALA A 71 5.83 0.17 -19.19
C ALA A 71 6.91 0.59 -18.18
N ALA A 72 8.01 -0.17 -18.07
CA ALA A 72 9.04 0.03 -17.07
C ALA A 72 9.66 1.46 -17.08
N PRO A 73 9.93 2.11 -18.25
CA PRO A 73 10.41 3.48 -18.24
C PRO A 73 9.44 4.48 -17.60
N LEU A 74 8.13 4.28 -17.80
CA LEU A 74 7.11 5.16 -17.19
C LEU A 74 6.96 4.88 -15.69
N GLU A 75 7.05 3.63 -15.27
CA GLU A 75 7.07 3.26 -13.85
C GLU A 75 8.28 3.89 -13.13
N LYS A 76 9.44 3.90 -13.77
CA LYS A 76 10.63 4.58 -13.23
C LYS A 76 10.42 6.08 -13.06
N VAL A 77 9.82 6.75 -14.05
CA VAL A 77 9.46 8.18 -13.95
C VAL A 77 8.45 8.40 -12.83
N LEU A 78 7.42 7.55 -12.72
CA LEU A 78 6.42 7.67 -11.67
C LEU A 78 7.04 7.55 -10.26
N LEU A 79 7.95 6.61 -10.06
CA LEU A 79 8.67 6.44 -8.80
C LEU A 79 9.53 7.67 -8.47
N ALA A 80 10.25 8.22 -9.45
CA ALA A 80 11.06 9.42 -9.25
C ALA A 80 10.17 10.63 -8.88
N GLU A 81 9.03 10.81 -9.56
CA GLU A 81 8.09 11.88 -9.24
C GLU A 81 7.42 11.66 -7.87
N ALA A 82 7.08 10.43 -7.51
CA ALA A 82 6.55 10.09 -6.20
C ALA A 82 7.55 10.41 -5.08
N ASP A 83 8.82 10.03 -5.25
CA ASP A 83 9.88 10.36 -4.29
C ASP A 83 10.06 11.87 -4.14
N ARG A 84 10.07 12.62 -5.25
CA ARG A 84 10.16 14.07 -5.22
C ARG A 84 8.98 14.73 -4.48
N MET A 85 7.78 14.16 -4.59
CA MET A 85 6.54 14.70 -3.98
C MET A 85 6.41 14.36 -2.50
N VAL A 86 6.63 13.11 -2.16
CA VAL A 86 6.27 12.52 -0.85
C VAL A 86 7.35 11.63 -0.26
N GLY A 87 8.49 11.46 -0.91
CA GLY A 87 9.61 10.65 -0.40
C GLY A 87 10.33 11.31 0.77
N GLY A 88 11.02 10.51 1.57
CA GLY A 88 11.84 10.94 2.71
C GLY A 88 11.76 9.99 3.89
N ASP A 89 12.55 10.24 4.92
CA ASP A 89 12.62 9.40 6.13
C ASP A 89 11.30 9.35 6.92
N ASP A 90 10.46 10.37 6.77
CA ASP A 90 9.12 10.44 7.35
C ASP A 90 8.03 9.86 6.44
N ALA A 91 8.39 9.33 5.28
CA ALA A 91 7.44 8.73 4.34
C ALA A 91 7.14 7.28 4.72
N TRP A 92 5.94 6.84 4.33
CA TRP A 92 5.45 5.49 4.50
C TRP A 92 5.37 4.79 3.15
N LEU A 93 5.86 3.56 3.04
CA LEU A 93 5.54 2.66 1.94
C LEU A 93 4.43 1.72 2.41
N ILE A 94 3.24 1.87 1.85
CA ILE A 94 2.05 1.15 2.29
C ILE A 94 1.75 0.03 1.31
N VAL A 95 1.69 -1.20 1.81
CA VAL A 95 1.29 -2.40 1.07
C VAL A 95 -0.15 -2.74 1.42
N ASP A 96 -0.98 -2.94 0.40
CA ASP A 96 -2.39 -3.31 0.56
C ASP A 96 -2.90 -4.02 -0.71
N ASP A 97 -4.14 -4.48 -0.69
CA ASP A 97 -4.82 -5.06 -1.85
C ASP A 97 -5.97 -4.18 -2.32
N THR A 98 -6.21 -4.18 -3.63
CA THR A 98 -7.46 -3.66 -4.16
C THR A 98 -8.13 -4.66 -5.09
N ALA A 99 -9.42 -4.88 -4.89
CA ALA A 99 -10.23 -5.75 -5.76
C ALA A 99 -10.96 -4.92 -6.81
N LEU A 100 -10.97 -5.44 -8.06
CA LEU A 100 -11.73 -4.92 -9.18
C LEU A 100 -12.81 -5.93 -9.55
N PRO A 101 -14.06 -5.75 -9.12
CA PRO A 101 -15.16 -6.65 -9.44
C PRO A 101 -15.42 -6.75 -10.95
N LYS A 102 -15.69 -7.95 -11.44
CA LYS A 102 -15.97 -8.23 -12.85
C LYS A 102 -17.22 -9.11 -12.99
N LYS A 103 -18.02 -8.84 -14.01
CA LYS A 103 -19.21 -9.66 -14.31
C LYS A 103 -18.86 -10.93 -15.11
N GLY A 104 -17.81 -10.86 -15.96
CA GLY A 104 -17.40 -11.96 -16.84
C GLY A 104 -16.23 -12.75 -16.29
N GLU A 105 -15.91 -13.88 -16.95
CA GLU A 105 -14.90 -14.85 -16.53
C GLU A 105 -13.59 -14.77 -17.35
N HIS A 106 -13.55 -13.86 -18.36
CA HIS A 106 -12.44 -13.83 -19.32
C HIS A 106 -11.37 -12.77 -19.03
N SER A 107 -11.61 -11.85 -18.09
CA SER A 107 -10.59 -10.87 -17.70
C SER A 107 -9.43 -11.57 -17.00
N VAL A 108 -8.19 -11.22 -17.35
CA VAL A 108 -6.99 -11.84 -16.75
C VAL A 108 -7.02 -11.82 -15.23
N GLY A 109 -6.74 -12.94 -14.58
CA GLY A 109 -6.69 -13.05 -13.10
C GLY A 109 -8.05 -13.01 -12.41
N VAL A 110 -9.18 -13.02 -13.15
CA VAL A 110 -10.51 -13.02 -12.55
C VAL A 110 -10.84 -14.40 -11.98
N ALA A 111 -11.29 -14.42 -10.73
CA ALA A 111 -11.78 -15.59 -10.01
C ALA A 111 -12.62 -15.16 -8.80
N PRO A 112 -13.38 -16.05 -8.17
CA PRO A 112 -14.01 -15.81 -6.89
C PRO A 112 -12.95 -15.55 -5.81
N GLN A 113 -12.81 -14.31 -5.36
CA GLN A 113 -11.84 -13.87 -4.36
C GLN A 113 -12.53 -12.99 -3.31
N TYR A 114 -11.96 -12.92 -2.11
CA TYR A 114 -12.47 -12.00 -1.10
C TYR A 114 -12.21 -10.55 -1.51
N ALA A 115 -13.28 -9.80 -1.66
CA ALA A 115 -13.23 -8.37 -1.98
C ALA A 115 -13.54 -7.56 -0.71
N SER A 116 -12.51 -7.03 -0.05
CA SER A 116 -12.64 -6.31 1.23
C SER A 116 -13.60 -5.12 1.14
N ALA A 117 -13.61 -4.39 0.02
CA ALA A 117 -14.54 -3.28 -0.20
C ALA A 117 -16.03 -3.73 -0.26
N LEU A 118 -16.29 -4.99 -0.59
CA LEU A 118 -17.64 -5.59 -0.63
C LEU A 118 -17.95 -6.40 0.63
N GLY A 119 -16.97 -6.68 1.47
CA GLY A 119 -17.11 -7.53 2.66
C GLY A 119 -17.46 -8.99 2.37
N LYS A 120 -17.28 -9.47 1.13
CA LYS A 120 -17.66 -10.81 0.68
C LYS A 120 -16.78 -11.33 -0.44
N THR A 121 -16.86 -12.64 -0.69
CA THR A 121 -16.29 -13.25 -1.90
C THR A 121 -17.08 -12.78 -3.13
N ALA A 122 -16.36 -12.30 -4.13
CA ALA A 122 -16.92 -11.84 -5.41
C ALA A 122 -16.00 -12.23 -6.55
N ASN A 123 -16.57 -12.35 -7.76
CA ASN A 123 -15.78 -12.52 -8.97
C ASN A 123 -15.01 -11.23 -9.26
N CYS A 124 -13.70 -11.24 -9.05
CA CYS A 124 -12.87 -10.04 -9.14
C CYS A 124 -11.43 -10.34 -9.55
N GLN A 125 -10.75 -9.31 -10.01
CA GLN A 125 -9.30 -9.26 -10.10
C GLN A 125 -8.77 -8.65 -8.80
N SER A 126 -7.73 -9.23 -8.20
CA SER A 126 -7.06 -8.68 -7.00
C SER A 126 -5.69 -8.16 -7.38
N LEU A 127 -5.42 -6.90 -7.06
CA LEU A 127 -4.13 -6.28 -7.31
C LEU A 127 -3.44 -5.96 -5.98
N VAL A 128 -2.20 -6.40 -5.86
CA VAL A 128 -1.29 -5.95 -4.80
C VAL A 128 -0.86 -4.52 -5.13
N SER A 129 -1.05 -3.61 -4.18
CA SER A 129 -0.77 -2.19 -4.36
C SER A 129 0.35 -1.71 -3.45
N LEU A 130 1.20 -0.83 -3.99
CA LEU A 130 2.17 -0.07 -3.22
C LEU A 130 1.86 1.42 -3.33
N THR A 131 1.79 2.08 -2.17
CA THR A 131 1.52 3.52 -2.07
C THR A 131 2.63 4.18 -1.25
N LEU A 132 3.35 5.11 -1.85
CA LEU A 132 4.26 6.00 -1.13
C LEU A 132 3.46 7.18 -0.60
N ALA A 133 3.60 7.50 0.69
CA ALA A 133 2.78 8.53 1.30
C ALA A 133 3.54 9.34 2.35
N SER A 134 3.31 10.64 2.36
CA SER A 134 3.77 11.54 3.44
C SER A 134 2.74 12.66 3.62
N ARG A 135 2.62 13.16 4.85
CA ARG A 135 1.71 14.29 5.16
C ARG A 135 0.28 14.09 4.64
N GLU A 136 -0.22 12.86 4.71
CA GLU A 136 -1.56 12.46 4.25
C GLU A 136 -1.77 12.58 2.72
N VAL A 137 -0.70 12.65 1.96
CA VAL A 137 -0.73 12.64 0.49
C VAL A 137 -0.21 11.31 -0.02
N PRO A 138 -1.09 10.44 -0.54
CA PRO A 138 -0.69 9.17 -1.12
C PRO A 138 -0.35 9.32 -2.60
N VAL A 139 0.68 8.62 -3.06
CA VAL A 139 1.01 8.42 -4.46
C VAL A 139 1.15 6.92 -4.71
N MET A 140 0.26 6.35 -5.51
CA MET A 140 0.34 4.93 -5.85
C MET A 140 1.51 4.71 -6.82
N VAL A 141 2.40 3.78 -6.47
CA VAL A 141 3.63 3.50 -7.22
C VAL A 141 3.73 2.06 -7.74
N GLY A 142 2.80 1.21 -7.35
CA GLY A 142 2.72 -0.17 -7.80
C GLY A 142 1.30 -0.71 -7.75
N LEU A 143 0.89 -1.40 -8.81
CA LEU A 143 -0.33 -2.19 -8.91
C LEU A 143 0.01 -3.45 -9.70
N ARG A 144 0.03 -4.63 -9.04
CA ARG A 144 0.36 -5.90 -9.66
C ARG A 144 -0.75 -6.91 -9.48
N LEU A 145 -1.17 -7.49 -10.59
CA LEU A 145 -2.22 -8.50 -10.59
C LEU A 145 -1.74 -9.79 -9.90
N PHE A 146 -2.51 -10.26 -8.95
CA PHE A 146 -2.40 -11.58 -8.39
C PHE A 146 -3.12 -12.59 -9.31
N LEU A 147 -2.45 -13.69 -9.66
CA LEU A 147 -3.03 -14.80 -10.41
C LEU A 147 -3.40 -15.94 -9.44
N PRO A 148 -4.71 -16.22 -9.26
CA PRO A 148 -5.15 -17.39 -8.51
C PRO A 148 -4.73 -18.72 -9.15
N GLU A 149 -4.78 -19.81 -8.40
CA GLU A 149 -4.41 -21.15 -8.84
C GLU A 149 -5.17 -21.60 -10.12
N GLU A 150 -6.45 -21.24 -10.23
CA GLU A 150 -7.28 -21.49 -11.42
C GLU A 150 -6.72 -20.86 -12.72
N TRP A 151 -5.84 -19.87 -12.58
CA TRP A 151 -5.12 -19.27 -13.70
C TRP A 151 -3.76 -19.90 -13.91
N THR A 152 -2.98 -20.09 -12.85
CA THR A 152 -1.61 -20.61 -12.95
C THR A 152 -1.57 -22.08 -13.31
N SER A 153 -2.66 -22.82 -13.13
CA SER A 153 -2.84 -24.21 -13.58
C SER A 153 -3.38 -24.35 -15.02
N ASP A 154 -3.72 -23.23 -15.71
CA ASP A 154 -4.25 -23.24 -17.08
C ASP A 154 -3.33 -22.44 -18.04
N PRO A 155 -2.31 -23.08 -18.64
CA PRO A 155 -1.38 -22.42 -19.56
C PRO A 155 -2.06 -21.81 -20.80
N GLU A 156 -3.12 -22.43 -21.31
CA GLU A 156 -3.85 -21.89 -22.47
C GLU A 156 -4.58 -20.60 -22.12
N ARG A 157 -5.19 -20.56 -20.95
CA ARG A 157 -5.86 -19.36 -20.44
C ARG A 157 -4.87 -18.21 -20.23
N MET A 158 -3.69 -18.51 -19.67
CA MET A 158 -2.61 -17.55 -19.51
C MET A 158 -2.08 -17.03 -20.86
N ALA A 159 -1.87 -17.94 -21.85
CA ALA A 159 -1.42 -17.56 -23.18
C ALA A 159 -2.45 -16.65 -23.89
N ARG A 160 -3.75 -17.00 -23.84
CA ARG A 160 -4.83 -16.14 -24.38
C ARG A 160 -4.86 -14.74 -23.75
N ALA A 161 -4.58 -14.65 -22.45
CA ALA A 161 -4.51 -13.38 -21.73
C ALA A 161 -3.15 -12.66 -21.90
N ARG A 162 -2.19 -13.26 -22.64
CA ARG A 162 -0.84 -12.75 -22.86
C ARG A 162 -0.11 -12.46 -21.54
N VAL A 163 -0.20 -13.41 -20.60
CA VAL A 163 0.59 -13.35 -19.36
C VAL A 163 2.06 -13.60 -19.73
N PRO A 164 3.00 -12.70 -19.40
CA PRO A 164 4.42 -12.89 -19.66
C PRO A 164 4.95 -14.18 -19.02
N GLU A 165 5.88 -14.86 -19.66
CA GLU A 165 6.41 -16.16 -19.22
C GLU A 165 6.96 -16.09 -17.79
N GLU A 166 7.70 -15.04 -17.48
CA GLU A 166 8.24 -14.77 -16.14
C GLU A 166 7.18 -14.48 -15.06
N ARG A 167 5.91 -14.32 -15.46
CA ARG A 167 4.77 -14.07 -14.58
C ARG A 167 3.77 -15.23 -14.48
N GLN A 168 4.03 -16.34 -15.18
CA GLN A 168 3.14 -17.50 -15.19
C GLN A 168 3.29 -18.40 -13.96
N ALA A 169 4.45 -18.39 -13.31
CA ALA A 169 4.65 -19.15 -12.08
C ALA A 169 3.69 -18.66 -10.97
N ALA A 170 3.16 -19.62 -10.21
CA ALA A 170 2.32 -19.32 -9.06
C ALA A 170 3.09 -18.47 -8.02
N ARG A 171 2.50 -17.39 -7.58
CA ARG A 171 3.05 -16.48 -6.57
C ARG A 171 1.98 -16.06 -5.59
N THR A 172 2.33 -16.01 -4.33
CA THR A 172 1.46 -15.44 -3.31
C THR A 172 1.46 -13.90 -3.40
N LYS A 173 0.43 -13.28 -2.86
CA LYS A 173 0.41 -11.81 -2.73
C LYS A 173 1.57 -11.27 -1.90
N LEU A 174 2.05 -12.05 -0.93
CA LEU A 174 3.20 -11.70 -0.09
C LEU A 174 4.49 -11.63 -0.92
N GLU A 175 4.73 -12.61 -1.78
CA GLU A 175 5.89 -12.61 -2.69
C GLU A 175 5.82 -11.46 -3.69
N ILE A 176 4.64 -11.20 -4.27
CA ILE A 176 4.44 -10.05 -5.16
C ILE A 176 4.72 -8.73 -4.41
N ALA A 177 4.28 -8.60 -3.16
CA ALA A 177 4.52 -7.41 -2.35
C ALA A 177 6.02 -7.20 -2.08
N ILE A 178 6.76 -8.27 -1.75
CA ILE A 178 8.21 -8.19 -1.52
C ILE A 178 8.96 -7.82 -2.81
N GLU A 179 8.61 -8.42 -3.96
CA GLU A 179 9.19 -8.04 -5.25
C GLU A 179 8.97 -6.55 -5.57
N GLU A 180 7.77 -6.04 -5.32
CA GLU A 180 7.47 -4.63 -5.56
C GLU A 180 8.18 -3.70 -4.56
N ILE A 181 8.35 -4.09 -3.30
CA ILE A 181 9.17 -3.38 -2.33
C ILE A 181 10.62 -3.31 -2.82
N ASP A 182 11.18 -4.43 -3.29
CA ASP A 182 12.53 -4.49 -3.85
C ASP A 182 12.68 -3.57 -5.07
N ARG A 183 11.66 -3.50 -5.94
CA ARG A 183 11.63 -2.58 -7.08
C ARG A 183 11.66 -1.11 -6.62
N VAL A 184 10.90 -0.77 -5.57
CA VAL A 184 10.89 0.58 -4.99
C VAL A 184 12.26 0.93 -4.40
N ILE A 185 12.88 0.02 -3.64
CA ILE A 185 14.23 0.19 -3.08
C ILE A 185 15.26 0.38 -4.20
N ALA A 186 15.24 -0.48 -5.21
CA ALA A 186 16.17 -0.43 -6.35
C ALA A 186 16.06 0.88 -7.16
N SER A 187 14.89 1.54 -7.14
CA SER A 187 14.69 2.84 -7.77
C SER A 187 15.31 4.01 -6.99
N GLY A 188 15.74 3.80 -5.76
CA GLY A 188 16.24 4.84 -4.86
C GLY A 188 15.14 5.70 -4.21
N ALA A 189 13.87 5.31 -4.31
CA ALA A 189 12.79 6.03 -3.64
C ALA A 189 12.91 5.91 -2.11
N ARG A 190 12.74 7.02 -1.40
CA ARG A 190 13.00 7.14 0.04
C ARG A 190 11.73 6.97 0.84
N PHE A 191 11.80 6.10 1.84
CA PHE A 191 10.73 5.92 2.85
C PHE A 191 11.33 5.45 4.17
N GLY A 192 10.70 5.80 5.28
CA GLY A 192 11.18 5.47 6.63
C GLY A 192 10.58 4.20 7.22
N CYS A 193 9.43 3.74 6.73
CA CYS A 193 8.76 2.58 7.31
C CYS A 193 7.76 1.94 6.34
N VAL A 194 7.65 0.61 6.37
CA VAL A 194 6.65 -0.15 5.62
C VAL A 194 5.42 -0.39 6.49
N LEU A 195 4.24 -0.15 5.93
CA LEU A 195 2.96 -0.41 6.59
C LEU A 195 2.17 -1.45 5.79
N ALA A 196 1.51 -2.39 6.48
CA ALA A 196 0.61 -3.35 5.86
C ALA A 196 -0.53 -3.75 6.81
N ASP A 197 -1.58 -4.34 6.26
CA ASP A 197 -2.68 -4.86 7.05
C ASP A 197 -2.37 -6.23 7.67
N SER A 198 -3.36 -6.85 8.33
CA SER A 198 -3.20 -8.17 8.95
C SER A 198 -3.14 -9.32 7.95
N GLY A 199 -3.57 -9.12 6.70
CA GLY A 199 -3.42 -10.10 5.63
C GLY A 199 -1.94 -10.36 5.32
N TYR A 200 -1.14 -9.30 5.29
CA TYR A 200 0.31 -9.36 5.14
C TYR A 200 1.02 -9.59 6.47
N GLY A 201 0.65 -8.82 7.48
CA GLY A 201 1.37 -8.77 8.75
C GLY A 201 1.26 -10.02 9.61
N SER A 202 0.26 -10.88 9.42
CA SER A 202 0.16 -12.17 10.12
C SER A 202 1.18 -13.20 9.62
N SER A 203 1.79 -13.01 8.45
CA SER A 203 2.83 -13.88 7.92
C SER A 203 4.20 -13.59 8.57
N ALA A 204 4.79 -14.61 9.19
CA ALA A 204 6.14 -14.54 9.73
C ALA A 204 7.18 -14.27 8.62
N SER A 205 7.07 -14.99 7.50
CA SER A 205 7.98 -14.84 6.36
C SER A 205 7.97 -13.42 5.78
N PHE A 206 6.81 -12.76 5.73
CA PHE A 206 6.72 -11.38 5.27
C PHE A 206 7.46 -10.42 6.21
N ARG A 207 7.22 -10.52 7.53
CA ARG A 207 7.91 -9.68 8.52
C ARG A 207 9.43 -9.91 8.53
N GLN A 208 9.86 -11.18 8.45
CA GLN A 208 11.28 -11.54 8.35
C GLN A 208 11.92 -10.96 7.10
N ALA A 209 11.25 -11.10 5.92
CA ALA A 209 11.75 -10.53 4.68
C ALA A 209 11.91 -9.00 4.73
N LEU A 210 11.03 -8.28 5.43
CA LEU A 210 11.20 -6.85 5.68
C LEU A 210 12.39 -6.56 6.60
N SER A 211 12.57 -7.34 7.68
CA SER A 211 13.67 -7.19 8.64
C SER A 211 15.04 -7.50 8.02
N GLU A 212 15.13 -8.54 7.17
CA GLU A 212 16.34 -8.91 6.42
C GLU A 212 16.82 -7.80 5.49
N ARG A 213 15.89 -6.96 4.99
CA ARG A 213 16.18 -5.76 4.19
C ARG A 213 16.54 -4.54 5.04
N GLY A 214 16.63 -4.68 6.37
CA GLY A 214 16.88 -3.57 7.29
C GLY A 214 15.73 -2.57 7.38
N LEU A 215 14.54 -2.93 6.94
CA LEU A 215 13.39 -2.01 6.91
C LEU A 215 12.72 -1.92 8.28
N LYS A 216 12.32 -0.70 8.64
CA LYS A 216 11.34 -0.50 9.72
C LYS A 216 9.95 -0.82 9.18
N TRP A 217 9.12 -1.43 10.02
CA TRP A 217 7.75 -1.78 9.63
C TRP A 217 6.79 -1.73 10.80
N ALA A 218 5.50 -1.49 10.49
CA ALA A 218 4.38 -1.62 11.41
C ALA A 218 3.20 -2.25 10.66
N VAL A 219 2.80 -3.45 11.08
CA VAL A 219 1.85 -4.28 10.33
C VAL A 219 0.73 -4.81 11.23
N GLY A 220 -0.43 -5.04 10.63
CA GLY A 220 -1.57 -5.63 11.32
C GLY A 220 -1.30 -7.05 11.78
N LEU A 221 -1.96 -7.47 12.86
CA LEU A 221 -1.83 -8.80 13.45
C LEU A 221 -3.19 -9.35 13.86
N SER A 222 -3.36 -10.67 13.77
CA SER A 222 -4.54 -11.32 14.33
C SER A 222 -4.52 -11.24 15.86
N LYS A 223 -5.66 -10.96 16.49
CA LYS A 223 -5.81 -10.99 17.96
C LYS A 223 -5.44 -12.33 18.59
N ARG A 224 -5.56 -13.42 17.81
CA ARG A 224 -5.25 -14.79 18.22
C ARG A 224 -3.79 -15.17 18.01
N GLN A 225 -2.96 -14.30 17.40
CA GLN A 225 -1.55 -14.57 17.24
C GLN A 225 -0.90 -14.73 18.60
N ASN A 226 -0.16 -15.82 18.78
CA ASN A 226 0.57 -16.06 20.01
C ASN A 226 1.85 -15.21 20.07
N VAL A 227 2.13 -14.69 21.27
CA VAL A 227 3.31 -13.92 21.61
C VAL A 227 3.86 -14.41 22.95
N TYR A 228 5.16 -14.20 23.16
CA TYR A 228 5.83 -14.42 24.43
C TYR A 228 6.17 -13.07 25.08
N PRO A 229 6.32 -13.03 26.40
CA PRO A 229 6.96 -11.89 27.07
C PRO A 229 8.31 -11.55 26.42
N ALA A 230 8.70 -10.27 26.42
CA ALA A 230 9.99 -9.86 25.85
C ALA A 230 11.18 -10.55 26.52
N GLY A 231 11.08 -10.78 27.84
CA GLY A 231 12.12 -11.42 28.64
C GLY A 231 12.09 -12.95 28.66
N VAL A 232 11.27 -13.60 27.79
CA VAL A 232 11.19 -15.07 27.79
C VAL A 232 12.57 -15.71 27.58
N GLY A 233 12.91 -16.59 28.48
CA GLY A 233 14.17 -17.37 28.44
C GLY A 233 13.99 -18.69 27.68
N LEU A 234 15.12 -19.28 27.28
CA LEU A 234 15.13 -20.62 26.69
C LEU A 234 15.83 -21.57 27.69
N ILE A 235 15.13 -22.59 28.14
CA ILE A 235 15.63 -23.57 29.11
C ILE A 235 15.70 -24.95 28.47
N PHE A 236 16.66 -25.75 28.93
CA PHE A 236 16.70 -27.18 28.62
C PHE A 236 15.93 -27.94 29.73
N PRO A 237 14.77 -28.53 29.41
CA PRO A 237 14.01 -29.26 30.42
C PRO A 237 14.81 -30.40 30.97
N VAL A 238 14.91 -30.47 32.29
CA VAL A 238 15.55 -31.61 32.99
C VAL A 238 14.60 -32.80 32.92
N ALA A 239 15.02 -33.85 32.21
CA ALA A 239 14.26 -35.08 32.18
C ALA A 239 14.43 -35.79 33.55
N LYS A 240 13.30 -36.10 34.20
CA LYS A 240 13.32 -36.90 35.43
C LYS A 240 13.83 -38.32 35.18
N VAL A 241 13.57 -38.87 33.97
CA VAL A 241 14.01 -40.19 33.50
C VAL A 241 14.27 -40.11 31.99
N GLY A 242 15.36 -40.71 31.49
CA GLY A 242 15.64 -40.83 30.07
C GLY A 242 16.72 -39.85 29.52
N LYS A 243 16.84 -39.79 28.16
CA LYS A 243 17.82 -38.92 27.49
C LYS A 243 17.52 -37.44 27.72
N ARG A 244 18.59 -36.66 27.95
CA ARG A 244 18.48 -35.18 27.94
C ARG A 244 17.84 -34.69 26.66
N ARG A 245 16.93 -33.74 26.79
CA ARG A 245 16.33 -33.10 25.61
C ARG A 245 17.37 -32.37 24.78
N LYS A 246 17.32 -32.57 23.47
CA LYS A 246 18.29 -32.00 22.52
C LYS A 246 18.06 -30.51 22.28
N TYR A 247 16.85 -30.02 22.55
CA TYR A 247 16.41 -28.66 22.20
C TYR A 247 15.90 -27.94 23.46
N SER A 248 16.25 -26.65 23.53
CA SER A 248 15.67 -25.72 24.51
C SER A 248 14.20 -25.43 24.20
N ILE A 249 13.47 -25.09 25.23
CA ILE A 249 12.05 -24.63 25.11
C ILE A 249 11.92 -23.30 25.85
N PRO A 250 10.92 -22.47 25.50
CA PRO A 250 10.59 -21.27 26.28
C PRO A 250 10.24 -21.66 27.73
N ASP A 251 10.72 -20.88 28.71
CA ASP A 251 10.41 -21.04 30.13
C ASP A 251 8.98 -20.60 30.49
N GLU A 252 8.36 -19.77 29.63
CA GLU A 252 6.97 -19.33 29.72
C GLU A 252 6.14 -19.78 28.50
N PRO A 253 4.87 -20.11 28.67
CA PRO A 253 4.00 -20.43 27.54
C PRO A 253 3.64 -19.17 26.76
N PRO A 254 3.38 -19.29 25.43
CA PRO A 254 2.90 -18.17 24.66
C PRO A 254 1.42 -17.89 24.98
N ILE A 255 1.04 -16.62 24.95
CA ILE A 255 -0.34 -16.14 25.12
C ILE A 255 -0.80 -15.38 23.87
N SER A 256 -2.10 -15.22 23.68
CA SER A 256 -2.61 -14.47 22.55
C SER A 256 -2.26 -12.97 22.65
N ALA A 257 -2.14 -12.30 21.50
CA ALA A 257 -1.91 -10.85 21.44
C ALA A 257 -2.97 -10.06 22.24
N GLU A 258 -4.23 -10.55 22.23
CA GLU A 258 -5.32 -9.98 23.01
C GLU A 258 -5.05 -10.11 24.52
N ALA A 259 -4.68 -11.30 24.98
CA ALA A 259 -4.37 -11.55 26.39
C ALA A 259 -3.12 -10.77 26.84
N ALA A 260 -2.10 -10.65 26.00
CA ALA A 260 -0.87 -9.94 26.31
C ALA A 260 -1.07 -8.44 26.58
N LEU A 261 -2.14 -7.83 26.07
CA LEU A 261 -2.52 -6.44 26.32
C LEU A 261 -3.69 -6.28 27.31
N GLY A 262 -4.16 -7.39 27.92
CA GLY A 262 -5.30 -7.38 28.84
C GLY A 262 -5.11 -6.41 30.01
N ASP A 263 -3.96 -6.46 30.64
CA ASP A 263 -3.60 -5.69 31.85
C ASP A 263 -2.91 -4.35 31.54
N GLU A 264 -2.72 -4.01 30.25
CA GLU A 264 -2.02 -2.77 29.87
C GLU A 264 -2.88 -1.53 30.05
N THR A 265 -2.22 -0.42 30.37
CA THR A 265 -2.89 0.88 30.47
C THR A 265 -3.20 1.46 29.09
N TRP A 266 -4.47 1.54 28.77
CA TRP A 266 -4.96 2.15 27.54
C TRP A 266 -5.00 3.67 27.64
N ARG A 267 -4.27 4.34 26.74
CA ARG A 267 -4.15 5.80 26.70
C ARG A 267 -4.84 6.38 25.48
N ARG A 268 -5.54 7.50 25.65
CA ARG A 268 -6.15 8.23 24.55
C ARG A 268 -5.08 8.98 23.75
N ILE A 269 -4.87 8.60 22.51
CA ILE A 269 -3.91 9.23 21.60
C ILE A 269 -4.68 10.01 20.53
N ASN A 270 -4.33 11.28 20.36
CA ASN A 270 -4.74 12.09 19.22
C ASN A 270 -3.68 11.90 18.12
N TRP A 271 -4.03 11.19 17.08
CA TRP A 271 -3.13 10.84 15.99
C TRP A 271 -3.30 11.75 14.77
N ARG A 272 -4.44 12.46 14.63
CA ARG A 272 -4.73 13.35 13.52
C ARG A 272 -5.80 14.38 13.86
N ARG A 273 -5.74 15.55 13.18
CA ARG A 273 -6.84 16.51 13.14
C ARG A 273 -7.61 16.35 11.82
N GLY A 274 -8.82 15.83 11.88
CA GLY A 274 -9.73 15.73 10.75
C GLY A 274 -10.52 17.03 10.54
N THR A 275 -11.37 17.06 9.50
CA THR A 275 -12.25 18.19 9.17
C THR A 275 -13.28 18.49 10.28
N LYS A 276 -13.76 17.45 10.96
CA LYS A 276 -14.75 17.54 12.06
C LYS A 276 -14.14 17.58 13.47
N GLY A 277 -12.80 17.68 13.59
CA GLY A 277 -12.13 17.74 14.90
C GLY A 277 -10.95 16.78 15.04
N ARG A 278 -10.55 16.51 16.28
CA ARG A 278 -9.43 15.60 16.58
C ARG A 278 -9.88 14.16 16.48
N LEU A 279 -9.12 13.35 15.71
CA LEU A 279 -9.35 11.90 15.63
C LEU A 279 -8.54 11.22 16.73
N THR A 280 -9.24 10.55 17.63
CA THR A 280 -8.65 9.91 18.82
C THR A 280 -9.11 8.47 18.94
N CYS A 281 -8.20 7.60 19.39
CA CYS A 281 -8.49 6.23 19.80
C CYS A 281 -7.75 5.93 21.11
N LEU A 282 -8.12 4.84 21.79
CA LEU A 282 -7.33 4.30 22.87
C LEU A 282 -6.27 3.36 22.30
N PHE A 283 -5.04 3.49 22.77
CA PHE A 283 -3.91 2.64 22.42
C PHE A 283 -3.23 2.12 23.68
N ALA A 284 -2.75 0.88 23.58
CA ALA A 284 -1.82 0.28 24.53
C ALA A 284 -0.67 -0.35 23.74
N ALA A 285 0.53 -0.44 24.32
CA ALA A 285 1.66 -1.06 23.69
C ALA A 285 2.55 -1.77 24.71
N ARG A 286 3.10 -2.92 24.32
CA ARG A 286 4.00 -3.74 25.10
C ARG A 286 5.09 -4.33 24.23
N ARG A 287 6.28 -4.52 24.77
CA ARG A 287 7.35 -5.28 24.11
C ARG A 287 7.06 -6.77 24.27
N VAL A 288 7.14 -7.50 23.16
CA VAL A 288 6.87 -8.95 23.09
C VAL A 288 7.80 -9.63 22.09
N ARG A 289 7.84 -10.94 22.10
CA ARG A 289 8.42 -11.75 21.03
C ARG A 289 7.31 -12.55 20.37
N VAL A 290 7.14 -12.40 19.04
CA VAL A 290 6.07 -13.13 18.34
C VAL A 290 6.40 -14.62 18.34
N ALA A 291 5.41 -15.48 18.56
CA ALA A 291 5.57 -16.94 18.49
C ALA A 291 5.60 -17.40 17.03
N ASP A 292 6.62 -17.00 16.29
CA ASP A 292 6.82 -17.23 14.85
C ASP A 292 8.23 -17.66 14.46
N GLY A 293 9.08 -17.93 15.45
CA GLY A 293 10.39 -18.56 15.27
C GLY A 293 10.25 -20.01 14.77
N HIS A 294 11.36 -20.72 14.65
CA HIS A 294 11.37 -22.08 14.16
C HIS A 294 10.43 -22.99 14.96
N LYS A 295 9.86 -23.99 14.29
CA LYS A 295 8.89 -24.89 14.88
C LYS A 295 9.59 -26.03 15.61
N HIS A 296 9.22 -26.27 16.87
CA HIS A 296 9.63 -27.43 17.65
C HIS A 296 8.46 -28.37 17.91
N ARG A 297 8.73 -29.68 17.79
CA ARG A 297 7.79 -30.70 18.25
C ARG A 297 7.99 -30.93 19.74
N MET A 298 6.98 -30.65 20.53
CA MET A 298 6.99 -30.83 21.98
C MET A 298 6.85 -32.31 22.36
N ALA A 299 7.14 -32.67 23.64
CA ALA A 299 7.07 -34.05 24.11
C ALA A 299 5.66 -34.67 24.02
N ASP A 300 4.64 -33.84 24.12
CA ASP A 300 3.23 -34.21 23.99
C ASP A 300 2.74 -34.30 22.53
N GLY A 301 3.67 -34.20 21.56
CA GLY A 301 3.38 -34.24 20.13
C GLY A 301 2.90 -32.94 19.53
N ARG A 302 2.59 -31.91 20.32
CA ARG A 302 2.22 -30.58 19.82
C ARG A 302 3.38 -29.89 19.13
N VAL A 303 3.08 -29.06 18.13
CA VAL A 303 4.08 -28.20 17.50
C VAL A 303 3.97 -26.80 18.09
N GLN A 304 5.06 -26.29 18.61
CA GLN A 304 5.17 -24.95 19.18
C GLN A 304 6.17 -24.13 18.39
N CYS A 305 5.78 -22.89 18.03
CA CYS A 305 6.71 -21.92 17.44
C CYS A 305 7.54 -21.31 18.57
N MET A 306 8.83 -21.20 18.34
CA MET A 306 9.76 -20.55 19.27
C MET A 306 9.58 -19.03 19.24
N PRO A 307 10.08 -18.30 20.28
CA PRO A 307 10.09 -16.85 20.25
C PRO A 307 10.88 -16.32 19.05
N GLY A 308 10.26 -15.46 18.26
CA GLY A 308 10.89 -14.68 17.22
C GLY A 308 11.62 -13.45 17.77
N ASP A 309 11.82 -12.43 16.92
CA ASP A 309 12.44 -11.17 17.32
C ASP A 309 11.58 -10.38 18.29
N GLU A 310 12.23 -9.54 19.10
CA GLU A 310 11.56 -8.63 20.00
C GLU A 310 10.99 -7.43 19.24
N VAL A 311 9.68 -7.21 19.39
CA VAL A 311 8.92 -6.18 18.68
C VAL A 311 7.94 -5.49 19.62
N TRP A 312 7.37 -4.37 19.18
CA TRP A 312 6.20 -3.79 19.79
C TRP A 312 4.94 -4.58 19.41
N LEU A 313 4.14 -4.97 20.39
CA LEU A 313 2.73 -5.32 20.22
C LEU A 313 1.90 -4.07 20.57
N VAL A 314 1.05 -3.64 19.64
CA VAL A 314 0.22 -2.44 19.83
C VAL A 314 -1.24 -2.81 19.65
N GLY A 315 -2.07 -2.41 20.61
CA GLY A 315 -3.53 -2.51 20.54
C GLY A 315 -4.15 -1.16 20.23
N GLU A 316 -5.18 -1.15 19.37
CA GLU A 316 -6.09 -0.05 19.11
C GLU A 316 -7.49 -0.43 19.58
N ARG A 317 -8.13 0.41 20.39
CA ARG A 317 -9.53 0.24 20.80
C ARG A 317 -10.33 1.44 20.30
N ARG A 318 -11.26 1.19 19.40
CA ARG A 318 -12.11 2.21 18.79
C ARG A 318 -13.34 2.51 19.64
N SER A 319 -13.97 3.67 19.42
CA SER A 319 -15.22 4.05 20.08
C SER A 319 -16.38 3.11 19.78
N THR A 320 -16.33 2.36 18.69
CA THR A 320 -17.29 1.31 18.31
C THR A 320 -17.16 0.02 19.12
N GLY A 321 -16.12 -0.11 19.99
CA GLY A 321 -15.76 -1.34 20.67
C GLY A 321 -14.85 -2.27 19.86
N GLU A 322 -14.63 -2.00 18.57
CA GLU A 322 -13.70 -2.75 17.75
C GLU A 322 -12.27 -2.64 18.28
N GLN A 323 -11.58 -3.78 18.39
CA GLN A 323 -10.18 -3.84 18.76
C GLN A 323 -9.35 -4.38 17.60
N LYS A 324 -8.21 -3.73 17.33
CA LYS A 324 -7.22 -4.14 16.33
C LYS A 324 -5.85 -4.29 16.97
N TYR A 325 -5.05 -5.19 16.44
CA TYR A 325 -3.73 -5.50 16.94
C TYR A 325 -2.71 -5.34 15.82
N TYR A 326 -1.51 -4.92 16.21
CA TYR A 326 -0.41 -4.64 15.30
C TYR A 326 0.90 -5.05 15.94
N VAL A 327 1.89 -5.34 15.12
CA VAL A 327 3.28 -5.50 15.55
C VAL A 327 4.19 -4.57 14.76
N SER A 328 5.28 -4.14 15.40
CA SER A 328 6.23 -3.20 14.80
C SER A 328 7.65 -3.41 15.34
N ASN A 329 8.63 -3.33 14.44
CA ASN A 329 10.06 -3.32 14.79
C ASN A 329 10.62 -1.91 14.97
N LEU A 330 9.79 -0.89 15.14
CA LEU A 330 10.25 0.44 15.49
C LEU A 330 11.12 0.41 16.76
N PRO A 331 12.05 1.37 16.93
CA PRO A 331 12.99 1.40 18.06
C PRO A 331 12.31 1.21 19.42
N ALA A 332 13.03 0.63 20.38
CA ALA A 332 12.48 0.30 21.69
C ALA A 332 12.07 1.55 22.51
N ASP A 333 12.61 2.71 22.18
CA ASP A 333 12.28 4.01 22.76
C ASP A 333 11.14 4.73 22.02
N ALA A 334 10.53 4.09 21.00
CA ALA A 334 9.43 4.67 20.26
C ALA A 334 8.23 4.98 21.19
N SER A 335 7.77 6.23 21.17
CA SER A 335 6.61 6.62 21.96
C SER A 335 5.32 5.96 21.46
N LEU A 336 4.34 5.76 22.36
CA LEU A 336 3.02 5.27 21.98
C LEU A 336 2.37 6.13 20.90
N ARG A 337 2.64 7.44 20.89
CA ARG A 337 2.18 8.37 19.85
C ARG A 337 2.82 8.08 18.50
N THR A 338 4.10 7.77 18.46
CA THR A 338 4.84 7.39 17.24
C THR A 338 4.27 6.09 16.65
N LEU A 339 4.07 5.08 17.51
CA LEU A 339 3.47 3.80 17.12
C LEU A 339 2.06 4.00 16.56
N ALA A 340 1.21 4.76 17.26
CA ALA A 340 -0.14 5.06 16.81
C ALA A 340 -0.16 5.84 15.48
N ALA A 341 0.75 6.82 15.30
CA ALA A 341 0.86 7.59 14.07
C ALA A 341 1.24 6.69 12.88
N ALA A 342 2.23 5.79 13.05
CA ALA A 342 2.62 4.83 12.02
C ALA A 342 1.43 3.96 11.60
N ILE A 343 0.79 3.28 12.55
CA ILE A 343 -0.33 2.37 12.31
C ILE A 343 -1.49 3.11 11.61
N LYS A 344 -1.81 4.30 12.07
CA LYS A 344 -2.94 5.07 11.53
C LYS A 344 -2.65 5.69 10.17
N SER A 345 -1.39 5.80 9.75
CA SER A 345 -1.04 6.37 8.45
C SER A 345 -1.45 5.48 7.27
N ARG A 346 -1.74 4.19 7.50
CA ARG A 346 -2.19 3.26 6.45
C ARG A 346 -3.52 3.68 5.77
N TRP A 347 -4.40 4.42 6.46
CA TRP A 347 -5.72 4.79 5.92
C TRP A 347 -5.65 5.54 4.57
N VAL A 348 -4.54 6.21 4.26
CA VAL A 348 -4.42 6.99 3.02
C VAL A 348 -4.39 6.12 1.77
N CYS A 349 -3.96 4.83 1.87
CA CYS A 349 -4.01 3.92 0.73
C CYS A 349 -5.45 3.50 0.41
N GLU A 350 -6.31 3.33 1.43
CA GLU A 350 -7.73 3.04 1.24
C GLU A 350 -8.42 4.20 0.48
N GLN A 351 -8.09 5.45 0.83
CA GLN A 351 -8.55 6.62 0.09
C GLN A 351 -8.03 6.64 -1.35
N ALA A 352 -6.75 6.29 -1.55
CA ALA A 352 -6.16 6.21 -2.89
C ALA A 352 -6.86 5.15 -3.75
N HIS A 353 -7.16 3.97 -3.19
CA HIS A 353 -7.91 2.93 -3.87
C HIS A 353 -9.33 3.38 -4.25
N GLN A 354 -10.03 4.06 -3.33
CA GLN A 354 -11.35 4.57 -3.60
C GLN A 354 -11.32 5.61 -4.72
N GLN A 355 -10.46 6.62 -4.63
CA GLN A 355 -10.38 7.69 -5.62
C GLN A 355 -9.95 7.19 -7.00
N THR A 356 -9.00 6.27 -7.08
CA THR A 356 -8.56 5.70 -8.37
C THR A 356 -9.66 4.88 -9.04
N LYS A 357 -10.53 4.22 -8.29
CA LYS A 357 -11.70 3.51 -8.85
C LYS A 357 -12.83 4.47 -9.21
N GLU A 358 -13.30 5.27 -8.25
CA GLU A 358 -14.50 6.10 -8.43
C GLU A 358 -14.26 7.30 -9.36
N GLU A 359 -13.09 7.96 -9.26
CA GLU A 359 -12.83 9.18 -10.03
C GLU A 359 -12.09 8.91 -11.34
N LEU A 360 -11.15 7.94 -11.34
CA LEU A 360 -10.27 7.66 -12.48
C LEU A 360 -10.57 6.34 -13.20
N GLY A 361 -11.55 5.56 -12.72
CA GLY A 361 -12.03 4.37 -13.40
C GLY A 361 -11.01 3.24 -13.48
N LEU A 362 -10.19 3.02 -12.44
CA LEU A 362 -9.27 1.88 -12.36
C LEU A 362 -9.98 0.54 -12.63
N ASP A 363 -11.22 0.39 -12.21
CA ASP A 363 -12.07 -0.79 -12.41
C ASP A 363 -12.86 -0.78 -13.73
N HIS A 364 -12.80 0.31 -14.51
CA HIS A 364 -13.50 0.44 -15.79
C HIS A 364 -12.76 -0.21 -16.97
N PHE A 365 -11.60 -0.82 -16.75
CA PHE A 365 -10.89 -1.53 -17.80
C PHE A 365 -11.66 -2.79 -18.22
N GLU A 366 -12.05 -2.85 -19.50
CA GLU A 366 -12.85 -3.94 -20.10
C GLU A 366 -12.00 -4.96 -20.85
N GLY A 367 -10.70 -4.67 -21.02
CA GLY A 367 -9.78 -5.57 -21.72
C GLY A 367 -9.53 -6.86 -20.93
N ARG A 368 -9.06 -7.89 -21.65
CA ARG A 368 -8.83 -9.24 -21.11
C ARG A 368 -7.36 -9.58 -20.92
N SER A 369 -6.45 -8.74 -21.44
CA SER A 369 -5.02 -9.05 -21.44
C SER A 369 -4.29 -8.53 -20.21
N TRP A 370 -3.24 -9.25 -19.82
CA TRP A 370 -2.29 -8.84 -18.78
C TRP A 370 -1.69 -7.45 -19.04
N ILE A 371 -1.16 -7.28 -20.27
CA ILE A 371 -0.50 -6.04 -20.67
C ILE A 371 -1.47 -4.86 -20.60
N GLY A 372 -2.68 -5.04 -21.11
CA GLY A 372 -3.69 -3.97 -21.11
C GLY A 372 -4.10 -3.54 -19.72
N LEU A 373 -4.30 -4.49 -18.79
CA LEU A 373 -4.63 -4.20 -17.40
C LEU A 373 -3.52 -3.39 -16.71
N HIS A 374 -2.26 -3.83 -16.83
CA HIS A 374 -1.14 -3.16 -16.16
C HIS A 374 -0.86 -1.78 -16.75
N ARG A 375 -1.04 -1.59 -18.07
CA ARG A 375 -0.92 -0.26 -18.69
C ARG A 375 -2.04 0.67 -18.27
N HIS A 376 -3.28 0.19 -18.21
CA HIS A 376 -4.40 0.97 -17.70
C HIS A 376 -4.16 1.37 -16.23
N ALA A 377 -3.72 0.43 -15.40
CA ALA A 377 -3.36 0.70 -14.01
C ALA A 377 -2.25 1.76 -13.90
N LEU A 378 -1.20 1.66 -14.73
CA LEU A 378 -0.12 2.65 -14.78
C LEU A 378 -0.61 4.04 -15.20
N MET A 379 -1.42 4.14 -16.25
CA MET A 379 -2.01 5.42 -16.66
C MET A 379 -2.88 6.02 -15.55
N THR A 380 -3.64 5.19 -14.84
CA THR A 380 -4.45 5.61 -13.70
C THR A 380 -3.58 6.11 -12.54
N MET A 381 -2.48 5.43 -12.22
CA MET A 381 -1.51 5.86 -11.20
C MET A 381 -0.86 7.21 -11.56
N ILE A 382 -0.47 7.41 -12.84
CA ILE A 382 0.11 8.68 -13.31
C ILE A 382 -0.91 9.81 -13.21
N ALA A 383 -2.16 9.56 -13.63
CA ALA A 383 -3.27 10.52 -13.49
C ALA A 383 -3.51 10.89 -12.02
N TYR A 384 -3.54 9.89 -11.13
CA TYR A 384 -3.70 10.10 -9.70
C TYR A 384 -2.56 10.92 -9.09
N ALA A 385 -1.31 10.60 -9.43
CA ALA A 385 -0.13 11.34 -8.98
C ALA A 385 -0.17 12.81 -9.42
N PHE A 386 -0.65 13.11 -10.64
CA PHE A 386 -0.89 14.48 -11.08
C PHE A 386 -1.88 15.20 -10.16
N LEU A 387 -3.02 14.60 -9.84
CA LEU A 387 -4.01 15.20 -8.94
C LEU A 387 -3.41 15.47 -7.55
N GLN A 388 -2.59 14.55 -7.03
CA GLN A 388 -1.90 14.75 -5.75
C GLN A 388 -0.85 15.88 -5.84
N SER A 389 -0.14 16.02 -6.96
CA SER A 389 0.81 17.13 -7.17
C SER A 389 0.11 18.50 -7.10
N ARG A 390 -1.06 18.61 -7.71
CA ARG A 390 -1.90 19.83 -7.64
C ARG A 390 -2.38 20.11 -6.21
N ARG A 391 -2.79 19.07 -5.47
CA ARG A 391 -3.19 19.17 -4.06
C ARG A 391 -2.04 19.73 -3.21
N LEU A 392 -0.82 19.25 -3.41
CA LEU A 392 0.38 19.75 -2.72
C LEU A 392 0.68 21.21 -3.07
N LYS A 393 0.64 21.58 -4.36
CA LYS A 393 0.81 22.97 -4.81
C LYS A 393 -0.22 23.91 -4.18
N ALA A 394 -1.49 23.52 -4.14
CA ALA A 394 -2.56 24.29 -3.52
C ALA A 394 -2.37 24.48 -2.00
N ALA A 395 -1.94 23.42 -1.30
CA ALA A 395 -1.64 23.48 0.14
C ALA A 395 -0.45 24.41 0.45
N GLY A 396 0.59 24.38 -0.39
CA GLY A 396 1.76 25.28 -0.31
C GLY A 396 1.37 26.74 -0.49
N ARG A 397 0.52 27.07 -1.48
CA ARG A 397 0.00 28.43 -1.71
C ARG A 397 -0.79 28.96 -0.51
N LYS A 398 -1.68 28.15 0.07
CA LYS A 398 -2.45 28.53 1.26
C LYS A 398 -1.56 28.82 2.48
N LYS A 399 -0.49 28.04 2.67
CA LYS A 399 0.46 28.25 3.77
C LYS A 399 1.27 29.54 3.59
N LYS A 400 1.70 29.85 2.34
CA LYS A 400 2.43 31.09 2.01
C LYS A 400 1.55 32.32 2.25
N ASN A 401 0.30 32.31 1.78
CA ASN A 401 -0.64 33.41 1.97
C ASN A 401 -0.97 33.67 3.46
N ARG A 402 -1.13 32.62 4.27
CA ARG A 402 -1.32 32.77 5.71
C ARG A 402 -0.10 33.38 6.42
N ARG A 403 1.12 33.00 6.02
CA ARG A 403 2.35 33.59 6.56
C ARG A 403 2.50 35.05 6.17
N SER A 404 2.19 35.40 4.92
CA SER A 404 2.21 36.79 4.45
C SER A 404 1.18 37.66 5.20
N ALA A 405 -0.05 37.17 5.36
CA ALA A 405 -1.08 37.88 6.12
C ALA A 405 -0.71 38.08 7.61
N ALA A 406 -0.11 37.07 8.25
CA ALA A 406 0.37 37.18 9.63
C ALA A 406 1.55 38.17 9.75
N ALA A 407 2.47 38.20 8.77
CA ALA A 407 3.57 39.16 8.74
C ALA A 407 3.07 40.61 8.56
N THR A 408 2.06 40.82 7.72
CA THR A 408 1.44 42.13 7.50
C THR A 408 0.71 42.67 8.76
N GLN A 409 0.09 41.77 9.54
CA GLN A 409 -0.53 42.16 10.82
C GLN A 409 0.49 42.49 11.91
N SER A 410 1.67 41.86 11.90
CA SER A 410 2.72 42.15 12.91
C SER A 410 3.45 43.48 12.66
N THR A 411 3.52 43.94 11.39
CA THR A 411 4.13 45.24 11.04
C THR A 411 3.19 46.44 11.26
N GLY A 412 1.89 46.22 11.39
CA GLY A 412 0.90 47.30 11.65
C GLY A 412 0.79 47.76 13.09
N HIS A 413 1.53 47.18 14.05
CA HIS A 413 1.41 47.49 15.49
C HIS A 413 2.57 48.31 16.08
N GLN A 414 3.49 48.82 15.21
CA GLN A 414 4.66 49.62 15.68
C GLN A 414 4.68 51.07 15.23
N THR A 415 3.56 51.70 14.94
CA THR A 415 3.51 53.15 14.74
C THR A 415 2.35 53.73 15.51
N GLY A 416 2.62 54.17 16.74
CA GLY A 416 1.66 54.95 17.54
C GLY A 416 2.07 55.12 19.00
N HIS A 417 3.07 55.98 19.26
CA HIS A 417 3.06 56.81 20.48
C HIS A 417 3.80 58.10 20.17
N PRO A 418 3.16 59.24 20.51
CA PRO A 418 3.84 60.54 20.49
C PRO A 418 4.76 60.71 21.70
#